data_f029255ca80544576dc7484b54f5e4fd
#
_entry.id   f029255ca80544576dc7484b54f5e4fd
#
_cell.length_a   1.000
_cell.length_b   1.000
_cell.length_c   1.000
_cell.angle_alpha   90.00
_cell.angle_beta   90.00
_cell.angle_gamma   90.00
#
_symmetry.space_group_name_H-M   'P 1'
#
loop_
_entity.id
_entity.type
_entity.pdbx_description
1 polymer ?
#
loop_
_entity_poly.entity_id
_entity_poly.type
_entity_poly.pdbx_seq_one_letter_code
_entity_poly.pdbx_strand_id
1 'polypeptide(L)'
;MTDKTILERSLGLFNLEKVDRDIFSWTGKNVGYKRIFGGQVMAQTLIAAYKTIDVEHYAHSFHSYFLRPGNMDKSITFTVDRIRDGKSFTTRRVRAIQGGEAIFNCSISFKVKEKGLSHQAEMPNISGPDDLESESEMRKRIKNKIDKKFHSIWLREREIEMRQVEPIDYLNPCLLYTSPSPRDDEL
;
A
#
# COMPACT_ATOMS: atom_id res chain seq x y z
N MET A 1 -18.14 0.11 -15.94
CA MET A 1 -16.72 0.42 -16.23
C MET A 1 -16.00 -0.91 -16.24
N THR A 2 -15.27 -1.21 -17.28
CA THR A 2 -14.60 -2.51 -17.46
C THR A 2 -13.41 -2.65 -16.50
N ASP A 3 -13.12 -3.88 -16.04
CA ASP A 3 -11.97 -4.20 -15.17
C ASP A 3 -10.64 -3.58 -15.64
N LYS A 4 -10.50 -3.40 -16.95
CA LYS A 4 -9.36 -2.71 -17.59
C LYS A 4 -9.09 -1.32 -17.01
N THR A 5 -10.12 -0.52 -16.77
CA THR A 5 -9.96 0.86 -16.26
C THR A 5 -9.51 0.93 -14.80
N ILE A 6 -9.88 -0.05 -13.96
CA ILE A 6 -9.43 -0.14 -12.57
C ILE A 6 -7.96 -0.52 -12.54
N LEU A 7 -7.57 -1.56 -13.30
CA LEU A 7 -6.19 -2.00 -13.42
C LEU A 7 -5.27 -0.90 -13.97
N GLU A 8 -5.70 -0.20 -15.03
CA GLU A 8 -4.94 0.90 -15.61
C GLU A 8 -4.74 2.06 -14.63
N ARG A 9 -5.75 2.39 -13.81
CA ARG A 9 -5.61 3.39 -12.73
C ARG A 9 -4.58 2.94 -11.70
N SER A 10 -4.66 1.68 -11.27
CA SER A 10 -3.74 1.10 -10.27
C SER A 10 -2.31 1.09 -10.78
N LEU A 11 -2.10 0.68 -12.04
CA LEU A 11 -0.78 0.71 -12.67
C LEU A 11 -0.26 2.14 -12.85
N GLY A 12 -1.14 3.10 -13.13
CA GLY A 12 -0.81 4.53 -13.21
C GLY A 12 -0.27 5.11 -11.91
N LEU A 13 -0.67 4.55 -10.75
CA LEU A 13 -0.12 4.96 -9.45
C LEU A 13 1.39 4.66 -9.33
N PHE A 14 1.87 3.67 -10.07
CA PHE A 14 3.26 3.21 -10.01
C PHE A 14 4.14 3.77 -11.11
N ASN A 15 3.57 4.54 -12.02
CA ASN A 15 4.33 5.19 -13.10
C ASN A 15 4.96 6.49 -12.60
N LEU A 16 6.21 6.39 -12.15
CA LEU A 16 6.99 7.54 -11.71
C LEU A 16 7.74 8.15 -12.90
N GLU A 17 7.58 9.45 -13.08
CA GLU A 17 8.35 10.25 -14.02
C GLU A 17 9.75 10.50 -13.48
N LYS A 18 10.79 10.31 -14.31
CA LYS A 18 12.14 10.68 -13.95
C LYS A 18 12.32 12.18 -14.18
N VAL A 19 12.62 12.91 -13.13
CA VAL A 19 12.83 14.37 -13.17
C VAL A 19 14.31 14.69 -13.35
N ASP A 20 15.18 13.97 -12.60
CA ASP A 20 16.63 14.14 -12.67
C ASP A 20 17.31 12.84 -12.22
N ARG A 21 18.64 12.85 -12.12
CA ARG A 21 19.41 11.73 -11.56
C ARG A 21 18.92 11.44 -10.14
N ASP A 22 18.44 10.20 -9.93
CA ASP A 22 17.96 9.71 -8.64
C ASP A 22 16.79 10.54 -8.03
N ILE A 23 16.09 11.31 -8.90
CA ILE A 23 14.90 12.10 -8.55
C ILE A 23 13.74 11.70 -9.46
N PHE A 24 12.63 11.35 -8.83
CA PHE A 24 11.40 10.93 -9.51
C PHE A 24 10.21 11.73 -8.99
N SER A 25 9.18 11.83 -9.78
CA SER A 25 7.95 12.51 -9.40
C SER A 25 6.73 11.69 -9.76
N TRP A 26 5.69 11.89 -9.00
CA TRP A 26 4.36 11.40 -9.31
C TRP A 26 3.32 12.49 -9.08
N THR A 27 2.46 12.66 -10.06
CA THR A 27 1.32 13.57 -9.98
C THR A 27 0.07 12.79 -10.31
N GLY A 28 -0.82 12.63 -9.36
CA GLY A 28 -2.09 11.94 -9.53
C GLY A 28 -3.26 12.87 -9.56
N LYS A 29 -4.41 12.33 -9.98
CA LYS A 29 -5.69 13.02 -9.84
C LYS A 29 -6.30 12.66 -8.48
N ASN A 30 -6.77 13.68 -7.75
CA ASN A 30 -7.55 13.43 -6.55
C ASN A 30 -8.84 12.71 -6.93
N VAL A 31 -9.02 11.52 -6.37
CA VAL A 31 -10.20 10.69 -6.59
C VAL A 31 -11.16 10.74 -5.38
N GLY A 32 -11.13 11.86 -4.63
CA GLY A 32 -12.04 12.12 -3.51
C GLY A 32 -11.48 11.73 -2.13
N TYR A 33 -10.17 11.44 -2.02
CA TYR A 33 -9.52 11.29 -0.74
C TYR A 33 -8.84 12.58 -0.28
N LYS A 34 -8.98 12.91 1.00
CA LYS A 34 -8.25 14.05 1.60
C LYS A 34 -6.77 13.76 1.80
N ARG A 35 -6.41 12.49 1.96
CA ARG A 35 -5.04 12.04 2.26
C ARG A 35 -4.61 10.93 1.31
N ILE A 36 -3.33 10.89 1.01
CA ILE A 36 -2.73 9.80 0.23
C ILE A 36 -2.71 8.53 1.09
N PHE A 37 -3.07 7.42 0.49
CA PHE A 37 -2.95 6.11 1.14
C PHE A 37 -1.48 5.78 1.39
N GLY A 38 -1.15 5.40 2.63
CA GLY A 38 0.23 5.13 3.02
C GLY A 38 0.90 4.03 2.19
N GLY A 39 0.18 2.96 1.88
CA GLY A 39 0.69 1.88 1.03
C GLY A 39 1.05 2.34 -0.39
N GLN A 40 0.36 3.34 -0.94
CA GLN A 40 0.73 3.96 -2.23
C GLN A 40 2.10 4.63 -2.13
N VAL A 41 2.32 5.46 -1.09
CA VAL A 41 3.60 6.16 -0.89
C VAL A 41 4.73 5.14 -0.69
N MET A 42 4.51 4.08 0.08
CA MET A 42 5.47 3.00 0.28
C MET A 42 5.83 2.32 -1.03
N ALA A 43 4.84 1.92 -1.84
CA ALA A 43 5.06 1.26 -3.13
C ALA A 43 5.80 2.16 -4.12
N GLN A 44 5.39 3.43 -4.23
CA GLN A 44 6.06 4.42 -5.07
C GLN A 44 7.52 4.65 -4.66
N THR A 45 7.77 4.71 -3.36
CA THR A 45 9.13 4.85 -2.81
C THR A 45 10.00 3.64 -3.14
N LEU A 46 9.44 2.43 -3.03
CA LEU A 46 10.14 1.20 -3.43
C LEU A 46 10.47 1.18 -4.93
N ILE A 47 9.53 1.61 -5.77
CA ILE A 47 9.73 1.72 -7.21
C ILE A 47 10.81 2.75 -7.54
N ALA A 48 10.81 3.92 -6.87
CA ALA A 48 11.87 4.92 -7.03
C ALA A 48 13.25 4.34 -6.71
N ALA A 49 13.36 3.55 -5.63
CA ALA A 49 14.59 2.87 -5.29
C ALA A 49 15.01 1.86 -6.37
N TYR A 50 14.09 1.01 -6.84
CA TYR A 50 14.37 0.03 -7.90
C TYR A 50 14.86 0.68 -9.21
N LYS A 51 14.34 1.86 -9.57
CA LYS A 51 14.78 2.61 -10.76
C LYS A 51 16.25 3.09 -10.69
N THR A 52 16.91 2.93 -9.55
CA THR A 52 18.31 3.31 -9.33
C THR A 52 19.25 2.10 -9.20
N ILE A 53 18.75 0.90 -9.40
CA ILE A 53 19.49 -0.36 -9.26
C ILE A 53 19.70 -0.95 -10.65
N ASP A 54 20.95 -1.19 -11.01
CA ASP A 54 21.33 -1.67 -12.34
C ASP A 54 21.49 -3.20 -12.42
N VAL A 55 21.29 -3.91 -11.31
CA VAL A 55 21.52 -5.35 -11.19
C VAL A 55 20.32 -6.09 -10.61
N GLU A 56 20.24 -7.40 -10.81
CA GLU A 56 19.19 -8.24 -10.28
C GLU A 56 19.30 -8.39 -8.75
N HIS A 57 18.96 -7.34 -8.04
CA HIS A 57 18.80 -7.35 -6.60
C HIS A 57 17.32 -7.26 -6.23
N TYR A 58 16.93 -7.96 -5.17
CA TYR A 58 15.57 -8.00 -4.66
C TYR A 58 15.50 -7.32 -3.28
N ALA A 59 14.53 -6.45 -3.08
CA ALA A 59 14.31 -5.85 -1.77
C ALA A 59 13.97 -6.96 -0.76
N HIS A 60 14.70 -6.99 0.35
CA HIS A 60 14.49 -7.96 1.43
C HIS A 60 14.27 -7.30 2.79
N SER A 61 14.52 -6.01 2.89
CA SER A 61 14.31 -5.23 4.11
C SER A 61 13.85 -3.82 3.76
N PHE A 62 12.84 -3.34 4.49
CA PHE A 62 12.23 -2.03 4.28
C PHE A 62 11.85 -1.44 5.65
N HIS A 63 12.55 -0.38 6.06
CA HIS A 63 12.27 0.37 7.27
C HIS A 63 11.82 1.78 6.93
N SER A 64 10.72 2.22 7.50
CA SER A 64 10.13 3.51 7.12
C SER A 64 9.43 4.24 8.25
N TYR A 65 9.28 5.54 8.06
CA TYR A 65 8.53 6.43 8.94
C TYR A 65 7.59 7.31 8.12
N PHE A 66 6.31 7.31 8.51
CA PHE A 66 5.36 8.33 8.09
C PHE A 66 5.57 9.56 8.96
N LEU A 67 5.90 10.67 8.34
CA LEU A 67 6.27 11.90 9.03
C LEU A 67 5.11 12.91 9.05
N ARG A 68 4.40 13.01 7.92
CA ARG A 68 3.29 13.94 7.73
C ARG A 68 2.21 13.34 6.83
N PRO A 69 0.94 13.76 6.95
CA PRO A 69 -0.09 13.34 6.01
C PRO A 69 0.19 13.89 4.61
N GLY A 70 0.17 12.99 3.60
CA GLY A 70 0.28 13.39 2.20
C GLY A 70 -1.03 13.98 1.66
N ASN A 71 -0.95 14.98 0.79
CA ASN A 71 -2.08 15.63 0.13
C ASN A 71 -2.21 15.11 -1.31
N MET A 72 -3.41 14.64 -1.69
CA MET A 72 -3.70 14.12 -3.04
C MET A 72 -3.65 15.18 -4.15
N ASP A 73 -3.80 16.46 -3.81
CA ASP A 73 -3.80 17.57 -4.76
C ASP A 73 -2.38 18.09 -5.09
N LYS A 74 -1.37 17.53 -4.46
CA LYS A 74 0.03 17.92 -4.65
C LYS A 74 0.84 16.76 -5.24
N SER A 75 1.78 17.06 -6.13
CA SER A 75 2.76 16.09 -6.59
C SER A 75 3.65 15.60 -5.44
N ILE A 76 4.15 14.39 -5.56
CA ILE A 76 5.17 13.83 -4.66
C ILE A 76 6.49 13.77 -5.44
N THR A 77 7.54 14.29 -4.84
CA THR A 77 8.90 14.13 -5.32
C THR A 77 9.61 13.06 -4.48
N PHE A 78 10.22 12.10 -5.12
CA PHE A 78 11.02 11.04 -4.48
C PHE A 78 12.49 11.31 -4.76
N THR A 79 13.30 11.51 -3.72
CA THR A 79 14.75 11.63 -3.83
C THR A 79 15.39 10.36 -3.31
N VAL A 80 16.30 9.77 -4.08
CA VAL A 80 16.96 8.51 -3.76
C VAL A 80 18.44 8.75 -3.49
N ASP A 81 18.88 8.43 -2.26
CA ASP A 81 20.28 8.43 -1.89
C ASP A 81 20.85 7.02 -2.10
N ARG A 82 21.90 6.90 -2.90
CA ARG A 82 22.66 5.65 -3.10
C ARG A 82 23.63 5.46 -1.94
N ILE A 83 23.17 4.81 -0.87
CA ILE A 83 23.99 4.63 0.34
C ILE A 83 25.12 3.63 0.10
N ARG A 84 24.82 2.55 -0.64
CA ARG A 84 25.79 1.50 -0.96
C ARG A 84 25.40 0.81 -2.26
N ASP A 85 26.40 0.56 -3.10
CA ASP A 85 26.34 -0.35 -4.24
C ASP A 85 27.39 -1.44 -4.02
N GLY A 86 26.96 -2.65 -3.72
CA GLY A 86 27.81 -3.81 -3.50
C GLY A 86 27.37 -4.98 -4.37
N LYS A 87 28.27 -5.98 -4.50
CA LYS A 87 27.99 -7.17 -5.31
C LYS A 87 26.84 -8.01 -4.77
N SER A 88 26.74 -8.19 -3.45
CA SER A 88 25.70 -9.01 -2.81
C SER A 88 24.57 -8.17 -2.20
N PHE A 89 24.89 -6.96 -1.73
CA PHE A 89 23.93 -6.07 -1.08
C PHE A 89 24.03 -4.65 -1.62
N THR A 90 22.88 -4.05 -1.86
CA THR A 90 22.72 -2.64 -2.24
C THR A 90 21.76 -1.96 -1.29
N THR A 91 22.05 -0.72 -0.90
CA THR A 91 21.22 0.03 0.04
C THR A 91 20.80 1.36 -0.55
N ARG A 92 19.54 1.69 -0.44
CA ARG A 92 18.94 2.97 -0.84
C ARG A 92 18.23 3.61 0.35
N ARG A 93 18.34 4.93 0.45
CA ARG A 93 17.47 5.76 1.29
C ARG A 93 16.59 6.58 0.36
N VAL A 94 15.29 6.63 0.63
CA VAL A 94 14.37 7.43 -0.18
C VAL A 94 13.54 8.34 0.71
N ARG A 95 13.36 9.58 0.26
CA ARG A 95 12.44 10.54 0.88
C ARG A 95 11.34 10.88 -0.11
N ALA A 96 10.09 10.81 0.34
CA ALA A 96 8.95 11.35 -0.39
C ALA A 96 8.65 12.75 0.15
N ILE A 97 8.60 13.73 -0.73
CA ILE A 97 8.58 15.16 -0.40
C ILE A 97 7.35 15.80 -1.07
N GLN A 98 6.62 16.62 -0.32
CA GLN A 98 5.57 17.50 -0.85
C GLN A 98 5.75 18.91 -0.30
N GLY A 99 5.69 19.92 -1.18
CA GLY A 99 5.79 21.32 -0.77
C GLY A 99 7.09 21.64 -0.02
N GLY A 100 8.21 20.96 -0.34
CA GLY A 100 9.50 21.12 0.31
C GLY A 100 9.68 20.31 1.60
N GLU A 101 8.64 19.67 2.14
CA GLU A 101 8.70 18.90 3.37
C GLU A 101 8.62 17.38 3.12
N ALA A 102 9.43 16.61 3.85
CA ALA A 102 9.34 15.16 3.81
C ALA A 102 8.05 14.70 4.50
N ILE A 103 7.22 13.94 3.75
CA ILE A 103 6.01 13.29 4.26
C ILE A 103 6.29 11.84 4.67
N PHE A 104 7.34 11.24 4.09
CA PHE A 104 7.73 9.86 4.32
C PHE A 104 9.22 9.70 4.05
N ASN A 105 9.88 8.81 4.78
CA ASN A 105 11.23 8.35 4.49
C ASN A 105 11.35 6.83 4.69
N CYS A 106 12.31 6.23 4.00
CA CYS A 106 12.64 4.84 4.22
C CYS A 106 14.12 4.54 3.91
N SER A 107 14.60 3.44 4.50
CA SER A 107 15.83 2.77 4.13
C SER A 107 15.49 1.37 3.63
N ILE A 108 16.02 1.00 2.48
CA ILE A 108 15.72 -0.25 1.80
C ILE A 108 17.03 -0.98 1.53
N SER A 109 17.09 -2.25 1.94
CA SER A 109 18.18 -3.13 1.58
C SER A 109 17.73 -4.11 0.50
N PHE A 110 18.60 -4.29 -0.48
CA PHE A 110 18.42 -5.21 -1.61
C PHE A 110 19.54 -6.24 -1.59
N LYS A 111 19.26 -7.45 -2.02
CA LYS A 111 20.26 -8.52 -2.12
C LYS A 111 20.04 -9.35 -3.37
N VAL A 112 21.10 -10.03 -3.81
CA VAL A 112 21.02 -11.04 -4.86
C VAL A 112 20.25 -12.26 -4.36
N LYS A 113 19.69 -13.03 -5.30
CA LYS A 113 19.02 -14.30 -4.97
C LYS A 113 20.05 -15.33 -4.54
N GLU A 114 19.86 -15.91 -3.37
CA GLU A 114 20.73 -16.92 -2.80
C GLU A 114 19.93 -18.17 -2.43
N LYS A 115 20.59 -19.33 -2.49
CA LYS A 115 20.04 -20.57 -1.93
C LYS A 115 20.16 -20.53 -0.41
N GLY A 116 19.12 -20.96 0.29
CA GLY A 116 19.10 -21.01 1.75
C GLY A 116 18.12 -22.04 2.27
N LEU A 117 17.98 -22.11 3.58
CA LEU A 117 16.95 -22.91 4.21
C LEU A 117 15.56 -22.37 3.81
N SER A 118 14.64 -23.29 3.56
CA SER A 118 13.26 -22.96 3.23
C SER A 118 12.33 -23.61 4.25
N HIS A 119 11.39 -22.81 4.76
CA HIS A 119 10.33 -23.27 5.64
C HIS A 119 9.03 -22.60 5.23
N GLN A 120 7.96 -23.37 5.22
CA GLN A 120 6.61 -22.91 4.96
C GLN A 120 5.67 -23.56 5.99
N ALA A 121 4.93 -22.75 6.72
CA ALA A 121 3.83 -23.25 7.54
C ALA A 121 2.73 -23.82 6.66
N GLU A 122 2.00 -24.82 7.14
CA GLU A 122 0.84 -25.34 6.42
C GLU A 122 -0.22 -24.24 6.27
N MET A 123 -0.73 -24.11 5.05
CA MET A 123 -1.81 -23.17 4.77
C MET A 123 -3.10 -23.69 5.43
N PRO A 124 -3.86 -22.86 6.16
CA PRO A 124 -5.17 -23.26 6.66
C PRO A 124 -6.08 -23.76 5.54
N ASN A 125 -6.87 -24.79 5.82
CA ASN A 125 -7.88 -25.28 4.88
C ASN A 125 -9.10 -24.36 4.90
N ILE A 126 -9.16 -23.45 3.93
CA ILE A 126 -10.23 -22.46 3.78
C ILE A 126 -10.77 -22.50 2.35
N SER A 127 -12.00 -22.02 2.15
CA SER A 127 -12.59 -21.87 0.82
C SER A 127 -11.77 -20.93 -0.07
N GLY A 128 -11.67 -21.27 -1.35
CA GLY A 128 -11.04 -20.42 -2.35
C GLY A 128 -11.83 -19.12 -2.57
N PRO A 129 -11.20 -18.10 -3.17
CA PRO A 129 -11.86 -16.80 -3.37
C PRO A 129 -13.10 -16.91 -4.27
N ASP A 130 -13.17 -17.85 -5.21
CA ASP A 130 -14.28 -17.99 -6.14
C ASP A 130 -15.58 -18.46 -5.46
N ASP A 131 -15.45 -19.12 -4.30
CA ASP A 131 -16.58 -19.62 -3.50
C ASP A 131 -17.09 -18.59 -2.47
N LEU A 132 -16.50 -17.42 -2.40
CA LEU A 132 -16.79 -16.40 -1.39
C LEU A 132 -17.41 -15.15 -2.01
N GLU A 133 -18.40 -14.57 -1.30
CA GLU A 133 -19.01 -13.27 -1.68
C GLU A 133 -17.93 -12.17 -1.65
N SER A 134 -17.85 -11.36 -2.70
CA SER A 134 -16.97 -10.20 -2.71
C SER A 134 -17.51 -9.09 -1.80
N GLU A 135 -16.60 -8.28 -1.25
CA GLU A 135 -16.98 -7.11 -0.44
C GLU A 135 -17.88 -6.15 -1.24
N SER A 136 -17.68 -6.05 -2.55
CA SER A 136 -18.49 -5.22 -3.45
C SER A 136 -19.94 -5.72 -3.54
N GLU A 137 -20.13 -7.03 -3.67
CA GLU A 137 -21.46 -7.67 -3.71
C GLU A 137 -22.15 -7.51 -2.36
N MET A 138 -21.47 -7.79 -1.26
CA MET A 138 -21.97 -7.60 0.07
C MET A 138 -22.44 -6.16 0.31
N ARG A 139 -21.63 -5.17 -0.07
CA ARG A 139 -21.95 -3.75 0.05
C ARG A 139 -23.17 -3.34 -0.74
N LYS A 140 -23.33 -3.88 -1.95
CA LYS A 140 -24.53 -3.66 -2.78
C LYS A 140 -25.76 -4.27 -2.13
N ARG A 141 -25.64 -5.48 -1.55
CA ARG A 141 -26.72 -6.22 -0.89
C ARG A 141 -27.29 -5.47 0.31
N ILE A 142 -26.42 -4.86 1.14
CA ILE A 142 -26.87 -4.14 2.36
C ILE A 142 -27.04 -2.63 2.16
N LYS A 143 -26.86 -2.12 0.93
CA LYS A 143 -26.93 -0.69 0.59
C LYS A 143 -28.13 0.04 1.20
N ASN A 144 -29.31 -0.58 1.16
CA ASN A 144 -30.57 0.04 1.64
C ASN A 144 -30.61 0.22 3.16
N LYS A 145 -29.72 -0.42 3.90
CA LYS A 145 -29.58 -0.31 5.36
C LYS A 145 -28.54 0.74 5.77
N ILE A 146 -27.84 1.32 4.80
CA ILE A 146 -26.82 2.36 5.02
C ILE A 146 -27.42 3.72 4.67
N ASP A 147 -27.16 4.73 5.52
CA ASP A 147 -27.59 6.12 5.25
C ASP A 147 -27.05 6.59 3.89
N LYS A 148 -27.93 7.20 3.09
CA LYS A 148 -27.63 7.67 1.72
C LYS A 148 -26.41 8.59 1.65
N LYS A 149 -26.14 9.39 2.70
CA LYS A 149 -24.98 10.28 2.75
C LYS A 149 -23.64 9.55 2.67
N PHE A 150 -23.61 8.25 3.04
CA PHE A 150 -22.41 7.42 2.97
C PHE A 150 -22.30 6.59 1.69
N HIS A 151 -23.34 6.55 0.83
CA HIS A 151 -23.36 5.68 -0.35
C HIS A 151 -22.20 5.92 -1.30
N SER A 152 -21.75 7.16 -1.49
CA SER A 152 -20.62 7.48 -2.37
C SER A 152 -19.30 6.83 -1.90
N ILE A 153 -19.11 6.75 -0.59
CA ILE A 153 -17.93 6.10 0.01
C ILE A 153 -18.15 4.59 0.09
N TRP A 154 -19.36 4.17 0.49
CA TRP A 154 -19.69 2.78 0.72
C TRP A 154 -19.67 1.93 -0.56
N LEU A 155 -20.20 2.45 -1.67
CA LEU A 155 -20.31 1.75 -2.96
C LEU A 155 -19.13 2.01 -3.89
N ARG A 156 -18.11 2.67 -3.40
CA ARG A 156 -16.93 2.97 -4.21
C ARG A 156 -16.22 1.69 -4.62
N GLU A 157 -15.90 1.59 -5.90
CA GLU A 157 -15.03 0.55 -6.43
C GLU A 157 -13.62 0.67 -5.85
N ARG A 158 -13.04 -0.46 -5.51
CA ARG A 158 -11.68 -0.57 -4.98
C ARG A 158 -10.79 -1.29 -5.99
N GLU A 159 -9.53 -0.93 -5.98
CA GLU A 159 -8.51 -1.53 -6.84
C GLU A 159 -8.17 -2.98 -6.43
N ILE A 160 -8.43 -3.33 -5.18
CA ILE A 160 -8.22 -4.67 -4.62
C ILE A 160 -9.56 -5.22 -4.21
N GLU A 161 -9.94 -6.36 -4.79
CA GLU A 161 -11.12 -7.12 -4.36
C GLU A 161 -10.80 -7.87 -3.07
N MET A 162 -11.69 -7.74 -2.10
CA MET A 162 -11.62 -8.45 -0.82
C MET A 162 -12.79 -9.42 -0.72
N ARG A 163 -12.50 -10.64 -0.27
CA ARG A 163 -13.49 -11.69 0.01
C ARG A 163 -13.23 -12.26 1.39
N GLN A 164 -14.23 -12.19 2.23
CA GLN A 164 -14.10 -12.58 3.63
C GLN A 164 -14.42 -14.07 3.79
N VAL A 165 -13.53 -14.81 4.43
CA VAL A 165 -13.79 -16.23 4.78
C VAL A 165 -14.85 -16.29 5.87
N GLU A 166 -14.73 -15.44 6.88
CA GLU A 166 -15.74 -15.27 7.93
C GLU A 166 -16.48 -13.96 7.70
N PRO A 167 -17.81 -14.02 7.41
CA PRO A 167 -18.59 -12.80 7.14
C PRO A 167 -18.59 -11.85 8.34
N ILE A 168 -18.27 -10.59 8.11
CA ILE A 168 -18.39 -9.53 9.11
C ILE A 168 -19.80 -8.91 9.02
N ASP A 169 -20.51 -8.84 10.13
CA ASP A 169 -21.75 -8.07 10.20
C ASP A 169 -21.46 -6.59 10.41
N TYR A 170 -21.43 -5.81 9.34
CA TYR A 170 -21.17 -4.37 9.36
C TYR A 170 -22.33 -3.57 9.99
N LEU A 171 -23.51 -4.18 10.17
CA LEU A 171 -24.67 -3.51 10.75
C LEU A 171 -24.73 -3.70 12.26
N ASN A 172 -24.14 -4.80 12.76
CA ASN A 172 -24.01 -5.10 14.17
C ASN A 172 -22.54 -5.40 14.47
N PRO A 173 -21.66 -4.38 14.44
CA PRO A 173 -20.25 -4.60 14.73
C PRO A 173 -20.14 -5.16 16.14
N CYS A 174 -19.53 -6.33 16.26
CA CYS A 174 -19.20 -6.87 17.56
C CYS A 174 -18.26 -5.88 18.24
N LEU A 175 -18.57 -5.51 19.48
CA LEU A 175 -17.72 -4.65 20.33
C LEU A 175 -16.50 -5.44 20.79
N LEU A 176 -15.77 -6.04 19.86
CA LEU A 176 -14.78 -7.00 20.22
C LEU A 176 -13.42 -6.61 19.78
N TYR A 177 -12.74 -6.49 20.79
CA TYR A 177 -11.55 -7.18 21.24
C TYR A 177 -10.32 -6.70 20.50
N THR A 178 -9.82 -5.65 20.98
CA THR A 178 -8.39 -5.63 21.20
C THR A 178 -8.07 -6.79 22.14
N SER A 179 -7.13 -7.67 21.78
CA SER A 179 -6.50 -8.55 22.76
C SER A 179 -6.13 -7.66 23.96
N PRO A 180 -6.44 -8.07 25.20
CA PRO A 180 -6.06 -7.26 26.35
C PRO A 180 -4.58 -6.96 26.26
N SER A 181 -4.24 -5.67 26.16
CA SER A 181 -2.88 -5.23 26.27
C SER A 181 -2.45 -5.38 27.72
N PRO A 182 -1.23 -5.80 28.04
CA PRO A 182 -0.72 -5.76 29.40
C PRO A 182 -0.86 -4.39 30.08
N ARG A 183 -1.12 -3.33 29.32
CA ARG A 183 -1.42 -1.97 29.84
C ARG A 183 -2.87 -1.78 30.24
N ASP A 184 -3.77 -2.63 29.78
CA ASP A 184 -5.21 -2.52 30.12
C ASP A 184 -5.49 -3.16 31.49
N ASP A 185 -4.57 -3.94 32.03
CA ASP A 185 -4.66 -4.56 33.34
C ASP A 185 -4.20 -3.64 34.49
N GLU A 186 -3.67 -2.43 34.15
CA GLU A 186 -3.18 -1.43 35.12
C GLU A 186 -4.16 -0.26 35.35
N LEU A 187 -5.38 -0.32 34.81
CA LEU A 187 -6.46 0.64 35.00
C LEU A 187 -7.61 -0.02 35.77
#